data_a95ee1e2a630aa70003c353da74ba2be
#
_entry.id   a95ee1e2a630aa70003c353da74ba2be
#
_cell.length_a   1.000
_cell.length_b   1.000
_cell.length_c   1.000
_cell.angle_alpha   90.00
_cell.angle_beta   90.00
_cell.angle_gamma   90.00
#
_symmetry.space_group_name_H-M   'P 1'
#
loop_
_entity.id
_entity.type
_entity.pdbx_description
1 polymer ?
#
loop_
_entity_poly.entity_id
_entity_poly.type
_entity_poly.pdbx_seq_one_letter_code
_entity_poly.pdbx_strand_id
1 'polypeptide(L)'
;MFPGGRYFTVVCAFSHRNNDDPIMHSRHPGLSHNHTYAGNRSVDAFSTSASLRSGSTTCDFPQDASGYWAPTLYMGREPIQPMAVLVYYVKRTTADVVPFPADLEIVAGDATARKAQRKSIVSWGCDGFGGSKRYALIPACAKERTLDLRVQFPNCWNGKTSDSPDHKSHMAYSTGGKCPASHPVAVPTMLLILLYLPVPEAAQVVSGRFGAHADFMNGWDQDTFSTFVAGLNY
;
A
#
# COMPACT_ATOMS: atom_id res chain seq x y z
N MET A 1 14.90 -9.76 -0.56
CA MET A 1 15.65 -9.44 0.68
C MET A 1 16.01 -7.97 0.61
N PHE A 2 15.70 -7.18 1.64
CA PHE A 2 16.12 -5.78 1.69
C PHE A 2 17.55 -5.73 2.24
N PRO A 3 18.55 -5.29 1.46
CA PRO A 3 19.92 -5.25 1.94
C PRO A 3 20.02 -4.31 3.16
N GLY A 4 20.32 -4.87 4.32
CA GLY A 4 20.72 -4.13 5.51
C GLY A 4 19.64 -3.40 6.31
N GLY A 5 18.34 -3.62 6.05
CA GLY A 5 17.25 -2.99 6.81
C GLY A 5 16.49 -3.99 7.69
N ARG A 6 16.15 -3.58 8.91
CA ARG A 6 15.21 -4.33 9.75
C ARG A 6 13.79 -4.12 9.23
N TYR A 7 13.01 -5.17 9.19
CA TYR A 7 11.64 -5.15 8.72
C TYR A 7 10.79 -6.20 9.43
N PHE A 8 9.51 -5.99 9.46
CA PHE A 8 8.52 -7.04 9.66
C PHE A 8 7.54 -7.06 8.49
N THR A 9 6.87 -8.18 8.32
CA THR A 9 5.98 -8.44 7.19
C THR A 9 4.65 -8.95 7.67
N VAL A 10 3.59 -8.48 7.05
CA VAL A 10 2.22 -9.00 7.18
C VAL A 10 1.80 -9.58 5.84
N VAL A 11 1.16 -10.74 5.86
CA VAL A 11 0.60 -11.39 4.67
C VAL A 11 -0.91 -11.40 4.79
N CYS A 12 -1.59 -10.76 3.83
CA CYS A 12 -3.03 -10.73 3.78
C CYS A 12 -3.55 -11.47 2.53
N ALA A 13 -4.66 -12.16 2.69
CA ALA A 13 -5.40 -12.66 1.55
C ALA A 13 -6.27 -11.54 0.93
N PHE A 14 -6.73 -11.77 -0.29
CA PHE A 14 -7.78 -10.97 -0.90
C PHE A 14 -9.01 -10.90 0.03
N SER A 15 -9.57 -9.72 0.20
CA SER A 15 -10.78 -9.49 0.98
C SER A 15 -12.01 -9.41 0.07
N HIS A 16 -12.16 -8.33 -0.65
CA HIS A 16 -13.31 -8.05 -1.53
C HIS A 16 -12.94 -7.03 -2.61
N ARG A 17 -13.93 -6.68 -3.44
CA ARG A 17 -13.86 -5.58 -4.40
C ARG A 17 -15.11 -4.73 -4.30
N ASN A 18 -14.95 -3.43 -4.42
CA ASN A 18 -16.07 -2.50 -4.60
C ASN A 18 -15.58 -1.23 -5.34
N ASN A 19 -16.51 -0.31 -5.59
CA ASN A 19 -16.23 0.98 -6.23
C ASN A 19 -16.19 2.12 -5.19
N ASP A 20 -15.81 1.79 -3.97
CA ASP A 20 -15.68 2.73 -2.88
C ASP A 20 -14.22 3.16 -2.69
N ASP A 21 -14.04 4.29 -2.02
CA ASP A 21 -12.76 4.78 -1.54
C ASP A 21 -13.02 5.69 -0.33
N PRO A 22 -12.85 5.19 0.90
CA PRO A 22 -13.11 5.99 2.08
C PRO A 22 -12.19 7.19 2.26
N ILE A 23 -11.02 7.18 1.62
CA ILE A 23 -10.07 8.31 1.64
C ILE A 23 -10.50 9.36 0.62
N MET A 24 -10.49 9.02 -0.68
CA MET A 24 -10.71 9.98 -1.76
C MET A 24 -12.18 10.40 -1.92
N HIS A 25 -13.11 9.52 -1.53
CA HIS A 25 -14.56 9.69 -1.72
C HIS A 25 -15.33 9.29 -0.47
N SER A 26 -14.86 9.76 0.70
CA SER A 26 -15.49 9.46 1.99
C SER A 26 -16.98 9.72 1.95
N ARG A 27 -17.79 8.74 2.39
CA ARG A 27 -19.26 8.76 2.45
C ARG A 27 -19.96 8.87 1.09
N HIS A 28 -19.28 8.57 -0.01
CA HIS A 28 -19.85 8.58 -1.36
C HIS A 28 -19.68 7.19 -2.01
N PRO A 29 -20.55 6.22 -1.69
CA PRO A 29 -20.44 4.86 -2.22
C PRO A 29 -20.56 4.83 -3.73
N GLY A 30 -19.77 3.99 -4.37
CA GLY A 30 -19.76 3.77 -5.81
C GLY A 30 -19.14 4.88 -6.65
N LEU A 31 -18.54 5.90 -6.04
CA LEU A 31 -18.00 7.05 -6.76
C LEU A 31 -16.57 6.81 -7.28
N SER A 32 -15.87 5.84 -6.74
CA SER A 32 -14.51 5.52 -7.17
C SER A 32 -14.47 4.51 -8.31
N HIS A 33 -13.30 4.35 -8.93
CA HIS A 33 -13.04 3.17 -9.76
C HIS A 33 -12.95 1.92 -8.87
N ASN A 34 -13.02 0.74 -9.48
CA ASN A 34 -13.02 -0.50 -8.72
C ASN A 34 -11.66 -0.75 -8.04
N HIS A 35 -11.70 -1.01 -6.74
CA HIS A 35 -10.54 -1.37 -5.94
C HIS A 35 -10.55 -2.85 -5.53
N THR A 36 -9.37 -3.42 -5.42
CA THR A 36 -9.09 -4.71 -4.82
C THR A 36 -8.57 -4.49 -3.41
N TYR A 37 -9.28 -5.00 -2.42
CA TYR A 37 -8.98 -4.84 -0.99
C TYR A 37 -8.32 -6.07 -0.39
N ALA A 38 -7.45 -5.83 0.58
CA ALA A 38 -6.87 -6.81 1.49
C ALA A 38 -6.85 -6.26 2.92
N GLY A 39 -6.63 -7.11 3.90
CA GLY A 39 -6.72 -6.74 5.30
C GLY A 39 -8.17 -6.71 5.77
N ASN A 40 -8.66 -5.58 6.22
CA ASN A 40 -10.01 -5.46 6.74
C ASN A 40 -11.07 -5.99 5.77
N ARG A 41 -12.06 -6.71 6.30
CA ARG A 41 -13.08 -7.40 5.50
C ARG A 41 -14.29 -6.54 5.13
N SER A 42 -14.38 -5.33 5.68
CA SER A 42 -15.56 -4.47 5.57
C SER A 42 -15.25 -3.05 5.11
N VAL A 43 -14.12 -2.83 4.41
CA VAL A 43 -13.81 -1.50 3.88
C VAL A 43 -14.84 -1.10 2.84
N ASP A 44 -15.47 0.04 3.09
CA ASP A 44 -16.44 0.69 2.21
C ASP A 44 -16.31 2.22 2.30
N ALA A 45 -17.16 2.96 1.61
CA ALA A 45 -17.14 4.44 1.59
C ALA A 45 -17.35 5.08 2.98
N PHE A 46 -17.88 4.36 3.96
CA PHE A 46 -18.16 4.86 5.32
C PHE A 46 -17.11 4.47 6.34
N SER A 47 -16.11 3.72 5.93
CA SER A 47 -15.05 3.23 6.80
C SER A 47 -14.21 4.36 7.38
N THR A 48 -13.77 4.17 8.61
CA THR A 48 -12.83 5.02 9.35
C THR A 48 -11.82 4.12 10.05
N SER A 49 -10.64 4.62 10.40
CA SER A 49 -9.66 3.85 11.18
C SER A 49 -10.25 3.24 12.45
N ALA A 50 -11.17 3.95 13.11
CA ALA A 50 -11.87 3.45 14.29
C ALA A 50 -12.79 2.27 13.96
N SER A 51 -13.57 2.34 12.87
CA SER A 51 -14.44 1.23 12.45
C SER A 51 -13.63 0.02 12.00
N LEU A 52 -12.48 0.23 11.35
CA LEU A 52 -11.59 -0.85 10.93
C LEU A 52 -11.05 -1.65 12.12
N ARG A 53 -10.63 -0.98 13.19
CA ARG A 53 -10.11 -1.63 14.41
C ARG A 53 -11.10 -2.57 15.09
N SER A 54 -12.40 -2.35 14.91
CA SER A 54 -13.45 -3.25 15.43
C SER A 54 -13.81 -4.37 14.46
N GLY A 55 -13.26 -4.36 13.25
CA GLY A 55 -13.54 -5.34 12.20
C GLY A 55 -12.63 -6.57 12.25
N SER A 56 -12.90 -7.50 11.36
CA SER A 56 -12.05 -8.67 11.11
C SER A 56 -11.12 -8.44 9.93
N THR A 57 -10.03 -9.19 9.88
CA THR A 57 -8.99 -9.05 8.84
C THR A 57 -8.77 -10.35 8.06
N THR A 58 -8.15 -10.23 6.89
CA THR A 58 -7.60 -11.35 6.11
C THR A 58 -6.10 -11.53 6.33
N CYS A 59 -5.49 -10.70 7.17
CA CYS A 59 -4.07 -10.76 7.46
C CYS A 59 -3.73 -11.86 8.47
N ASP A 60 -2.49 -12.35 8.41
CA ASP A 60 -1.95 -13.37 9.31
C ASP A 60 -1.73 -12.87 10.75
N PHE A 61 -1.75 -11.54 10.96
CA PHE A 61 -1.80 -10.90 12.27
C PHE A 61 -3.21 -10.37 12.52
N PRO A 62 -3.99 -10.97 13.43
CA PRO A 62 -5.35 -10.49 13.75
C PRO A 62 -5.41 -9.05 14.28
N GLN A 63 -4.30 -8.56 14.83
CA GLN A 63 -4.14 -7.19 15.33
C GLN A 63 -3.99 -6.16 14.21
N ASP A 64 -3.78 -6.61 12.96
CA ASP A 64 -3.76 -5.74 11.78
C ASP A 64 -5.12 -5.80 11.06
N ALA A 65 -6.03 -4.97 11.49
CA ALA A 65 -7.32 -4.76 10.82
C ALA A 65 -7.29 -3.55 9.86
N SER A 66 -6.11 -3.16 9.39
CA SER A 66 -5.96 -2.07 8.43
C SER A 66 -6.61 -2.39 7.09
N GLY A 67 -7.06 -1.36 6.39
CA GLY A 67 -7.46 -1.43 4.99
C GLY A 67 -6.28 -1.16 4.08
N TYR A 68 -6.04 -2.08 3.14
CA TYR A 68 -5.06 -1.96 2.07
C TYR A 68 -5.79 -2.13 0.75
N TRP A 69 -5.68 -1.17 -0.18
CA TRP A 69 -6.31 -1.35 -1.49
C TRP A 69 -5.49 -0.75 -2.62
N ALA A 70 -5.77 -1.24 -3.79
CA ALA A 70 -5.18 -0.79 -5.04
C ALA A 70 -6.20 -0.95 -6.17
N PRO A 71 -6.05 -0.21 -7.30
CA PRO A 71 -6.94 -0.37 -8.43
C PRO A 71 -6.94 -1.81 -8.93
N THR A 72 -8.13 -2.33 -9.17
CA THR A 72 -8.30 -3.71 -9.62
C THR A 72 -7.60 -3.93 -10.96
N LEU A 73 -6.82 -5.01 -11.03
CA LEU A 73 -6.21 -5.50 -12.26
C LEU A 73 -7.26 -6.28 -13.07
N TYR A 74 -7.37 -5.99 -14.36
CA TYR A 74 -8.29 -6.63 -15.28
C TYR A 74 -7.58 -7.26 -16.48
N MET A 75 -8.15 -8.34 -16.98
CA MET A 75 -7.92 -8.87 -18.31
C MET A 75 -9.20 -8.72 -19.13
N GLY A 76 -9.24 -7.73 -20.02
CA GLY A 76 -10.48 -7.32 -20.68
C GLY A 76 -11.49 -6.80 -19.63
N ARG A 77 -12.56 -7.55 -19.39
CA ARG A 77 -13.59 -7.22 -18.37
C ARG A 77 -13.49 -8.08 -17.11
N GLU A 78 -12.61 -9.08 -17.11
CA GLU A 78 -12.49 -10.01 -15.99
C GLU A 78 -11.48 -9.48 -14.94
N PRO A 79 -11.91 -9.29 -13.69
CA PRO A 79 -11.03 -8.85 -12.62
C PRO A 79 -10.09 -9.99 -12.19
N ILE A 80 -8.80 -9.69 -12.11
CA ILE A 80 -7.78 -10.64 -11.66
C ILE A 80 -7.57 -10.48 -10.16
N GLN A 81 -7.74 -11.58 -9.44
CA GLN A 81 -7.54 -11.60 -7.99
C GLN A 81 -6.06 -11.83 -7.67
N PRO A 82 -5.46 -11.05 -6.74
CA PRO A 82 -4.14 -11.37 -6.24
C PRO A 82 -4.17 -12.68 -5.43
N MET A 83 -3.14 -13.48 -5.56
CA MET A 83 -2.94 -14.68 -4.75
C MET A 83 -2.53 -14.38 -3.32
N ALA A 84 -1.86 -13.26 -3.11
CA ALA A 84 -1.47 -12.73 -1.81
C ALA A 84 -1.20 -11.23 -1.90
N VAL A 85 -1.35 -10.55 -0.79
CA VAL A 85 -0.94 -9.15 -0.58
C VAL A 85 0.04 -9.13 0.57
N LEU A 86 1.26 -8.64 0.30
CA LEU A 86 2.32 -8.59 1.29
C LEU A 86 2.59 -7.15 1.64
N VAL A 87 2.67 -6.89 2.93
CA VAL A 87 2.93 -5.58 3.48
C VAL A 87 4.23 -5.64 4.26
N TYR A 88 5.25 -4.95 3.78
CA TYR A 88 6.51 -4.80 4.50
C TYR A 88 6.55 -3.46 5.20
N TYR A 89 6.94 -3.48 6.45
CA TYR A 89 7.27 -2.31 7.25
C TYR A 89 8.78 -2.29 7.48
N VAL A 90 9.46 -1.29 6.93
CA VAL A 90 10.93 -1.27 6.84
C VAL A 90 11.46 0.04 7.40
N LYS A 91 12.47 -0.03 8.25
CA LYS A 91 13.25 1.18 8.60
C LYS A 91 14.17 1.54 7.45
N ARG A 92 13.91 2.67 6.80
CA ARG A 92 14.74 3.22 5.70
C ARG A 92 15.31 4.60 6.01
N THR A 93 15.15 5.04 7.25
CA THR A 93 15.69 6.32 7.75
C THR A 93 16.89 6.08 8.65
N THR A 94 17.78 7.06 8.73
CA THR A 94 18.89 7.06 9.68
C THR A 94 18.39 7.37 11.11
N ALA A 95 17.33 8.16 11.23
CA ALA A 95 16.62 8.38 12.47
C ALA A 95 15.77 7.16 12.85
N ASP A 96 15.50 7.02 14.14
CA ASP A 96 14.55 6.04 14.63
C ASP A 96 13.15 6.34 14.14
N VAL A 97 12.41 5.26 13.84
CA VAL A 97 11.02 5.35 13.37
C VAL A 97 10.07 5.26 14.56
N VAL A 98 8.98 6.02 14.48
CA VAL A 98 7.87 5.93 15.43
C VAL A 98 6.65 5.29 14.75
N PRO A 99 5.69 4.74 15.51
CA PRO A 99 4.46 4.20 14.95
C PRO A 99 3.69 5.24 14.12
N PHE A 100 2.91 4.76 13.17
CA PHE A 100 1.92 5.60 12.49
C PHE A 100 0.89 6.15 13.47
N PRO A 101 0.37 7.37 13.28
CA PRO A 101 -0.84 7.82 13.97
C PRO A 101 -1.97 6.80 13.83
N ALA A 102 -2.78 6.65 14.87
CA ALA A 102 -3.86 5.64 14.91
C ALA A 102 -4.89 5.79 13.79
N ASP A 103 -5.04 6.98 13.28
CA ASP A 103 -6.00 7.38 12.24
C ASP A 103 -5.32 7.79 10.92
N LEU A 104 -4.08 7.33 10.69
CA LEU A 104 -3.33 7.66 9.47
C LEU A 104 -4.02 7.08 8.23
N GLU A 105 -4.23 7.96 7.26
CA GLU A 105 -4.68 7.64 5.91
C GLU A 105 -3.62 8.10 4.91
N ILE A 106 -3.22 7.25 3.97
CA ILE A 106 -2.17 7.59 3.00
C ILE A 106 -2.51 7.07 1.61
N VAL A 107 -2.33 7.91 0.61
CA VAL A 107 -2.36 7.53 -0.82
C VAL A 107 -0.94 7.58 -1.39
N ALA A 108 -0.48 6.49 -1.98
CA ALA A 108 0.81 6.40 -2.64
C ALA A 108 0.66 6.10 -4.14
N GLY A 109 1.39 6.83 -4.97
CA GLY A 109 1.20 6.83 -6.42
C GLY A 109 0.17 7.88 -6.87
N ASP A 110 -0.24 7.80 -8.14
CA ASP A 110 -1.15 8.77 -8.77
C ASP A 110 -2.12 8.04 -9.71
N ALA A 111 -3.40 7.99 -9.31
CA ALA A 111 -4.49 7.38 -10.09
C ALA A 111 -4.72 8.07 -11.44
N THR A 112 -4.36 9.36 -11.54
CA THR A 112 -4.59 10.20 -12.72
C THR A 112 -3.35 10.37 -13.60
N ALA A 113 -2.28 9.63 -13.30
CA ALA A 113 -1.01 9.73 -14.00
C ALA A 113 -1.16 9.49 -15.51
N ARG A 114 -0.62 10.41 -16.30
CA ARG A 114 -0.62 10.35 -17.78
C ARG A 114 0.72 9.92 -18.37
N LYS A 115 1.71 9.67 -17.52
CA LYS A 115 3.05 9.18 -17.85
C LYS A 115 3.54 8.21 -16.78
N ALA A 116 4.59 7.46 -17.13
CA ALA A 116 5.20 6.51 -16.19
C ALA A 116 5.60 7.18 -14.88
N GLN A 117 5.20 6.61 -13.78
CA GLN A 117 5.55 7.06 -12.43
C GLN A 117 6.97 6.63 -12.06
N ARG A 118 7.53 7.20 -11.00
CA ARG A 118 8.84 6.81 -10.49
C ARG A 118 8.79 5.35 -10.02
N LYS A 119 9.68 4.50 -10.55
CA LYS A 119 9.75 3.07 -10.18
C LYS A 119 10.09 2.83 -8.70
N SER A 120 10.61 3.83 -8.01
CA SER A 120 10.81 3.78 -6.56
C SER A 120 9.51 3.95 -5.77
N ILE A 121 8.43 4.45 -6.40
CA ILE A 121 7.11 4.62 -5.78
C ILE A 121 6.18 3.52 -6.29
N VAL A 122 5.96 3.45 -7.60
CA VAL A 122 5.10 2.45 -8.23
C VAL A 122 5.92 1.67 -9.25
N SER A 123 5.91 0.36 -9.14
CA SER A 123 6.63 -0.49 -10.08
C SER A 123 6.03 -1.87 -10.18
N TRP A 124 6.21 -2.47 -11.35
CA TRP A 124 5.83 -3.83 -11.65
C TRP A 124 7.04 -4.74 -11.71
N GLY A 125 6.85 -6.02 -11.51
CA GLY A 125 7.91 -7.01 -11.65
C GLY A 125 7.37 -8.39 -12.00
N CYS A 126 8.30 -9.26 -12.40
CA CYS A 126 8.07 -10.68 -12.49
C CYS A 126 8.82 -11.35 -11.33
N ASP A 127 8.33 -12.52 -10.87
CA ASP A 127 8.99 -13.36 -9.86
C ASP A 127 8.78 -12.93 -8.40
N GLY A 128 7.80 -12.10 -8.12
CA GLY A 128 7.44 -11.77 -6.74
C GLY A 128 8.64 -11.31 -5.91
N PHE A 129 8.99 -12.07 -4.87
CA PHE A 129 10.05 -11.71 -3.93
C PHE A 129 11.48 -11.70 -4.47
N GLY A 130 11.77 -12.48 -5.53
CA GLY A 130 13.12 -12.68 -6.03
C GLY A 130 13.54 -11.74 -7.15
N GLY A 131 12.57 -11.12 -7.81
CA GLY A 131 12.83 -10.32 -9.00
C GLY A 131 13.44 -8.96 -8.66
N SER A 132 14.67 -8.73 -9.08
CA SER A 132 15.36 -7.44 -8.92
C SER A 132 14.97 -6.41 -10.00
N LYS A 133 14.50 -6.88 -11.17
CA LYS A 133 14.15 -6.01 -12.30
C LYS A 133 12.78 -5.41 -12.10
N ARG A 134 12.72 -4.07 -12.13
CA ARG A 134 11.49 -3.30 -11.94
C ARG A 134 11.13 -2.53 -13.21
N TYR A 135 9.84 -2.54 -13.51
CA TYR A 135 9.27 -1.93 -14.70
C TYR A 135 8.28 -0.83 -14.28
N ALA A 136 8.20 0.23 -15.09
CA ALA A 136 7.22 1.30 -14.86
C ALA A 136 5.81 0.94 -15.36
N LEU A 137 5.72 -0.08 -16.21
CA LEU A 137 4.48 -0.61 -16.78
C LEU A 137 4.44 -2.12 -16.53
N ILE A 138 3.27 -2.72 -16.69
CA ILE A 138 3.10 -4.16 -16.61
C ILE A 138 4.02 -4.82 -17.66
N PRO A 139 4.97 -5.66 -17.23
CA PRO A 139 5.86 -6.37 -18.13
C PRO A 139 5.21 -7.64 -18.70
N ALA A 140 5.69 -8.07 -19.84
CA ALA A 140 5.49 -9.45 -20.28
C ALA A 140 6.34 -10.36 -19.38
N CYS A 141 5.73 -11.01 -18.41
CA CYS A 141 6.40 -12.04 -17.63
C CYS A 141 6.49 -13.35 -18.43
N ALA A 142 7.59 -14.08 -18.30
CA ALA A 142 7.70 -15.42 -18.87
C ALA A 142 6.57 -16.32 -18.34
N LYS A 143 6.18 -17.33 -19.11
CA LYS A 143 5.16 -18.30 -18.69
C LYS A 143 5.51 -18.83 -17.31
N GLU A 144 4.48 -19.00 -16.48
CA GLU A 144 4.59 -19.49 -15.10
C GLU A 144 5.26 -18.55 -14.08
N ARG A 145 5.63 -17.33 -14.50
CA ARG A 145 6.17 -16.31 -13.59
C ARG A 145 5.06 -15.44 -13.04
N THR A 146 5.06 -15.23 -11.73
CA THR A 146 4.11 -14.33 -11.07
C THR A 146 4.33 -12.88 -11.48
N LEU A 147 3.25 -12.13 -11.63
CA LEU A 147 3.30 -10.67 -11.76
C LEU A 147 3.17 -10.04 -10.36
N ASP A 148 3.93 -9.01 -10.08
CA ASP A 148 3.76 -8.21 -8.87
C ASP A 148 3.63 -6.71 -9.15
N LEU A 149 2.67 -6.08 -8.47
CA LEU A 149 2.59 -4.64 -8.30
C LEU A 149 3.23 -4.27 -6.97
N ARG A 150 4.19 -3.35 -6.97
CA ARG A 150 4.78 -2.80 -5.74
C ARG A 150 4.51 -1.32 -5.64
N VAL A 151 3.97 -0.91 -4.50
CA VAL A 151 3.75 0.50 -4.17
C VAL A 151 4.45 0.80 -2.86
N GLN A 152 5.37 1.76 -2.90
CA GLN A 152 6.07 2.25 -1.72
C GLN A 152 5.39 3.51 -1.22
N PHE A 153 5.00 3.50 0.05
CA PHE A 153 4.42 4.63 0.72
C PHE A 153 5.48 5.59 1.27
N PRO A 154 5.15 6.89 1.43
CA PRO A 154 6.03 7.85 2.08
C PRO A 154 6.28 7.47 3.54
N ASN A 155 7.42 7.91 4.08
CA ASN A 155 7.93 7.47 5.37
C ASN A 155 8.40 8.62 6.27
N CYS A 156 7.98 9.84 5.96
CA CYS A 156 8.23 11.03 6.76
C CYS A 156 6.90 11.75 7.00
N TRP A 157 6.49 11.85 8.24
CA TRP A 157 5.24 12.47 8.66
C TRP A 157 5.47 13.91 9.13
N ASN A 158 4.50 14.81 8.90
CA ASN A 158 4.58 16.21 9.32
C ASN A 158 4.49 16.39 10.85
N GLY A 159 4.15 15.32 11.60
CA GLY A 159 4.02 15.34 13.05
C GLY A 159 2.76 16.05 13.57
N LYS A 160 1.77 16.32 12.70
CA LYS A 160 0.61 17.15 13.06
C LYS A 160 -0.73 16.51 12.72
N THR A 161 -0.89 16.08 11.48
CA THR A 161 -2.19 15.61 10.96
C THR A 161 -2.04 14.21 10.38
N SER A 162 -3.02 13.36 10.60
CA SER A 162 -3.08 11.99 10.09
C SER A 162 -3.62 11.92 8.65
N ASP A 163 -4.13 13.03 8.15
CA ASP A 163 -4.60 13.22 6.78
C ASP A 163 -4.39 14.68 6.36
N SER A 164 -4.62 14.97 5.08
CA SER A 164 -4.55 16.31 4.46
C SER A 164 -5.58 16.42 3.34
N PRO A 165 -5.98 17.64 2.91
CA PRO A 165 -7.00 17.80 1.87
C PRO A 165 -6.70 17.11 0.53
N ASP A 166 -5.43 16.81 0.25
CA ASP A 166 -4.98 16.06 -0.93
C ASP A 166 -4.64 14.60 -0.59
N HIS A 167 -4.85 14.17 0.66
CA HIS A 167 -4.54 12.84 1.20
C HIS A 167 -3.08 12.41 1.02
N LYS A 168 -2.17 13.35 0.82
CA LYS A 168 -0.74 13.11 0.52
C LYS A 168 0.21 14.06 1.24
N SER A 169 -0.11 15.36 1.31
CA SER A 169 0.84 16.40 1.76
C SER A 169 1.13 16.40 3.25
N HIS A 170 0.48 15.57 4.04
CA HIS A 170 0.87 15.30 5.44
C HIS A 170 2.05 14.32 5.54
N MET A 171 2.44 13.69 4.42
CA MET A 171 3.53 12.72 4.33
C MET A 171 4.52 13.10 3.23
N ALA A 172 5.79 12.71 3.40
CA ALA A 172 6.84 12.89 2.41
C ALA A 172 7.74 11.66 2.31
N TYR A 173 8.45 11.53 1.19
CA TYR A 173 9.49 10.51 1.04
C TYR A 173 10.82 11.01 1.58
N SER A 174 11.53 10.14 2.31
CA SER A 174 12.90 10.44 2.73
C SER A 174 13.86 10.49 1.54
N THR A 175 14.90 11.30 1.64
CA THR A 175 15.98 11.38 0.66
C THR A 175 17.30 11.06 1.35
N GLY A 176 18.02 10.06 0.85
CA GLY A 176 19.27 9.60 1.49
C GLY A 176 19.07 9.16 2.95
N GLY A 177 17.91 8.59 3.29
CA GLY A 177 17.56 8.16 4.62
C GLY A 177 17.21 9.29 5.60
N LYS A 178 17.02 10.52 5.14
CA LYS A 178 16.68 11.68 5.96
C LYS A 178 15.31 12.23 5.59
N CYS A 179 14.54 12.56 6.59
CA CYS A 179 13.27 13.26 6.42
C CYS A 179 13.50 14.76 6.19
N PRO A 180 12.69 15.41 5.33
CA PRO A 180 12.77 16.86 5.14
C PRO A 180 12.28 17.61 6.38
N ALA A 181 12.73 18.84 6.58
CA ALA A 181 12.37 19.67 7.74
C ALA A 181 10.85 19.91 7.87
N SER A 182 10.11 19.89 6.76
CA SER A 182 8.64 20.00 6.76
C SER A 182 7.92 18.77 7.29
N HIS A 183 8.57 17.60 7.28
CA HIS A 183 8.05 16.30 7.72
C HIS A 183 9.10 15.60 8.58
N PRO A 184 9.37 16.12 9.79
CA PRO A 184 10.56 15.71 10.55
C PRO A 184 10.43 14.33 11.20
N VAL A 185 9.22 13.77 11.26
CA VAL A 185 8.96 12.52 12.00
C VAL A 185 9.14 11.33 11.07
N ALA A 186 10.17 10.52 11.35
CA ALA A 186 10.39 9.28 10.62
C ALA A 186 9.39 8.19 11.08
N VAL A 187 8.75 7.56 10.14
CA VAL A 187 7.84 6.41 10.33
C VAL A 187 8.29 5.25 9.45
N PRO A 188 7.84 4.01 9.70
CA PRO A 188 8.18 2.89 8.81
C PRO A 188 7.85 3.17 7.35
N THR A 189 8.76 2.81 6.45
CA THR A 189 8.42 2.74 5.02
C THR A 189 7.55 1.52 4.82
N MET A 190 6.31 1.73 4.43
CA MET A 190 5.43 0.64 4.04
C MET A 190 5.61 0.33 2.54
N LEU A 191 5.75 -0.95 2.22
CA LEU A 191 5.79 -1.45 0.85
C LEU A 191 4.67 -2.47 0.67
N LEU A 192 3.67 -2.10 -0.09
CA LEU A 192 2.56 -2.97 -0.47
C LEU A 192 2.90 -3.71 -1.76
N ILE A 193 2.74 -5.03 -1.75
CA ILE A 193 2.99 -5.89 -2.91
C ILE A 193 1.74 -6.74 -3.16
N LEU A 194 1.07 -6.50 -4.28
CA LEU A 194 0.01 -7.39 -4.75
C LEU A 194 0.66 -8.41 -5.69
N LEU A 195 0.56 -9.68 -5.30
CA LEU A 195 1.15 -10.80 -6.03
C LEU A 195 0.05 -11.52 -6.81
N TYR A 196 0.23 -11.62 -8.12
CA TYR A 196 -0.72 -12.29 -9.01
C TYR A 196 -0.10 -13.56 -9.60
N LEU A 197 -0.93 -14.55 -9.87
CA LEU A 197 -0.56 -15.68 -10.75
C LEU A 197 -0.13 -15.14 -12.12
N PRO A 198 0.53 -15.96 -12.95
CA PRO A 198 0.89 -15.54 -14.30
C PRO A 198 -0.30 -14.93 -15.04
N VAL A 199 -0.16 -13.72 -15.54
CA VAL A 199 -1.18 -13.00 -16.29
C VAL A 199 -0.71 -12.72 -17.71
N PRO A 200 -1.61 -12.71 -18.70
CA PRO A 200 -1.29 -12.32 -20.08
C PRO A 200 -0.86 -10.84 -20.16
N GLU A 201 -0.13 -10.50 -21.22
CA GLU A 201 0.35 -9.13 -21.49
C GLU A 201 -0.77 -8.09 -21.62
N ALA A 202 -2.00 -8.51 -21.89
CA ALA A 202 -3.16 -7.62 -22.05
C ALA A 202 -3.76 -7.13 -20.72
N ALA A 203 -3.24 -7.54 -19.57
CA ALA A 203 -3.73 -7.09 -18.28
C ALA A 203 -3.42 -5.61 -18.02
N GLN A 204 -4.38 -4.88 -17.42
CA GLN A 204 -4.20 -3.49 -17.04
C GLN A 204 -5.01 -3.14 -15.80
N VAL A 205 -4.55 -2.18 -15.01
CA VAL A 205 -5.34 -1.66 -13.89
C VAL A 205 -6.47 -0.76 -14.37
N VAL A 206 -7.58 -0.77 -13.66
CA VAL A 206 -8.79 -0.01 -14.02
C VAL A 206 -8.54 1.51 -14.07
N SER A 207 -7.61 2.02 -13.28
CA SER A 207 -7.18 3.43 -13.28
C SER A 207 -6.33 3.83 -14.51
N GLY A 208 -6.17 2.93 -15.46
CA GLY A 208 -5.45 3.16 -16.71
C GLY A 208 -3.96 2.82 -16.64
N ARG A 209 -3.31 2.86 -17.80
CA ARG A 209 -1.95 2.33 -18.03
C ARG A 209 -0.89 2.83 -17.04
N PHE A 210 -1.01 4.06 -16.57
CA PHE A 210 -0.04 4.70 -15.66
C PHE A 210 -0.60 4.94 -14.26
N GLY A 211 -1.88 4.68 -14.03
CA GLY A 211 -2.62 5.07 -12.83
C GLY A 211 -2.50 4.08 -11.66
N ALA A 212 -1.55 3.14 -11.70
CA ALA A 212 -1.33 2.25 -10.56
C ALA A 212 -0.94 3.06 -9.32
N HIS A 213 -1.60 2.78 -8.20
CA HIS A 213 -1.43 3.42 -6.89
C HIS A 213 -1.80 2.43 -5.81
N ALA A 214 -1.69 2.82 -4.57
CA ALA A 214 -2.26 2.09 -3.46
C ALA A 214 -2.61 3.03 -2.31
N ASP A 215 -3.55 2.60 -1.51
CA ASP A 215 -4.15 3.34 -0.43
C ASP A 215 -4.07 2.51 0.85
N PHE A 216 -3.97 3.21 1.97
CA PHE A 216 -3.86 2.62 3.28
C PHE A 216 -4.63 3.43 4.30
N MET A 217 -5.46 2.75 5.07
CA MET A 217 -6.11 3.29 6.26
C MET A 217 -5.70 2.45 7.47
N ASN A 218 -5.13 3.11 8.48
CA ASN A 218 -4.57 2.42 9.64
C ASN A 218 -5.66 1.83 10.53
N GLY A 219 -5.67 0.51 10.64
CA GLY A 219 -6.53 -0.26 11.53
C GLY A 219 -5.76 -1.14 12.51
N TRP A 220 -4.46 -0.95 12.65
CA TRP A 220 -3.64 -1.68 13.61
C TRP A 220 -4.09 -1.45 15.05
N ASP A 221 -4.05 -2.51 15.86
CA ASP A 221 -3.94 -2.37 17.31
C ASP A 221 -2.65 -1.60 17.63
N GLN A 222 -2.78 -0.46 18.28
CA GLN A 222 -1.68 0.50 18.41
C GLN A 222 -0.57 0.03 19.35
N ASP A 223 -0.88 -0.77 20.36
CA ASP A 223 0.10 -1.31 21.30
C ASP A 223 0.97 -2.38 20.60
N THR A 224 0.33 -3.26 19.85
CA THR A 224 1.02 -4.27 19.04
C THR A 224 1.88 -3.62 17.95
N PHE A 225 1.33 -2.64 17.23
CA PHE A 225 2.07 -1.93 16.19
C PHE A 225 3.27 -1.18 16.73
N SER A 226 3.11 -0.51 17.88
CA SER A 226 4.20 0.19 18.57
C SER A 226 5.33 -0.76 18.96
N THR A 227 4.99 -1.94 19.45
CA THR A 227 5.97 -2.98 19.78
C THR A 227 6.76 -3.44 18.56
N PHE A 228 6.10 -3.69 17.43
CA PHE A 228 6.76 -4.10 16.19
C PHE A 228 7.65 -2.98 15.62
N VAL A 229 7.16 -1.74 15.64
CA VAL A 229 7.92 -0.58 15.15
C VAL A 229 9.15 -0.31 16.04
N ALA A 230 9.03 -0.43 17.37
CA ALA A 230 10.18 -0.33 18.25
C ALA A 230 11.28 -1.35 17.89
N GLY A 231 10.89 -2.57 17.51
CA GLY A 231 11.81 -3.61 17.04
C GLY A 231 12.58 -3.26 15.75
N LEU A 232 12.13 -2.28 14.97
CA LEU A 232 12.84 -1.81 13.77
C LEU A 232 14.06 -0.93 14.12
N ASN A 233 14.16 -0.43 15.33
CA ASN A 233 15.18 0.55 15.74
C ASN A 233 16.45 -0.08 16.34
N TYR A 234 16.45 -1.40 16.57
CA TYR A 234 17.58 -2.14 17.21
C TYR A 234 18.46 -2.86 16.22
#